data_16d029783fbdd1e638e1d637f6f397c6
#
_entry.id   16d029783fbdd1e638e1d637f6f397c6
#
_cell.length_a   1.000
_cell.length_b   1.000
_cell.length_c   1.000
_cell.angle_alpha   90.00
_cell.angle_beta   90.00
_cell.angle_gamma   90.00
#
_symmetry.space_group_name_H-M   'P 1'
#
loop_
_entity.id
_entity.type
_entity.pdbx_description
1 polymer ?
#
loop_
_entity_poly.entity_id
_entity_poly.type
_entity_poly.pdbx_seq_one_letter_code
_entity_poly.pdbx_strand_id
1 'polypeptide(L)'
;MKASSDSKGDIVSPYSSGPIENETRGECHPISAKGGQPEKENKVSLELTEEIIQSMEVGMAVRDYSGRISSMDFHRTSTYLVTASADESIRLYDVANATCLKTINSKKYGVDLVCFTSHPTTVIYSSKNGWDESLRLLSLNDNKYLRYFKGHHDRVVSVCLCCRQECFISGSLDRTVLLWDQRADKCQGLLHVQGRPATAYDDQGLVFAVAFDGCIRMFDARSYEKGPFEIFSVGGDMSDVNVVKFSNDGRLMLLTTKDGHIYVLDSFRGTRLATFNVKPVLSDATLEASFSPEGMFVISGSGDGNVYAWSVRSGKEVRLANFVL
;
A
#
# COMPACT_ATOMS: atom_id res chain seq x y z
N MET A 1 -21.36 -52.26 44.80
CA MET A 1 -22.28 -53.05 43.97
C MET A 1 -22.50 -52.34 42.68
N LYS A 2 -22.12 -53.03 41.56
CA LYS A 2 -22.53 -52.85 40.14
C LYS A 2 -22.44 -51.49 39.55
N ALA A 3 -21.50 -51.18 38.63
CA ALA A 3 -21.24 -51.78 37.31
C ALA A 3 -21.95 -51.03 36.17
N SER A 4 -21.12 -50.51 35.23
CA SER A 4 -21.28 -50.40 33.78
C SER A 4 -22.28 -49.37 33.28
N SER A 5 -22.00 -48.65 32.22
CA SER A 5 -21.41 -49.05 30.93
C SER A 5 -21.07 -47.86 30.06
N ASP A 6 -20.10 -48.06 29.20
CA ASP A 6 -19.65 -47.24 28.07
C ASP A 6 -20.76 -46.70 27.18
N SER A 7 -20.55 -45.49 26.65
CA SER A 7 -20.93 -45.20 25.30
C SER A 7 -19.98 -44.15 24.69
N LYS A 8 -19.18 -44.58 23.74
CA LYS A 8 -18.44 -43.78 22.78
C LYS A 8 -19.42 -43.00 21.91
N GLY A 9 -19.30 -41.69 21.88
CA GLY A 9 -19.98 -40.82 20.91
C GLY A 9 -18.99 -40.29 19.92
N ASP A 10 -19.10 -40.74 18.68
CA ASP A 10 -18.30 -40.31 17.54
C ASP A 10 -18.57 -38.84 17.21
N ILE A 11 -17.52 -38.05 17.15
CA ILE A 11 -17.57 -36.66 16.66
C ILE A 11 -17.50 -36.72 15.14
N VAL A 12 -18.63 -36.54 14.49
CA VAL A 12 -18.75 -36.40 13.05
C VAL A 12 -18.36 -34.98 12.62
N SER A 13 -17.36 -34.90 11.80
CA SER A 13 -16.95 -33.68 11.11
C SER A 13 -17.91 -33.35 9.97
N PRO A 14 -18.40 -32.10 9.83
CA PRO A 14 -19.20 -31.70 8.69
C PRO A 14 -18.38 -30.90 7.66
N TYR A 15 -17.66 -31.57 6.78
CA TYR A 15 -17.26 -30.98 5.51
C TYR A 15 -17.58 -31.95 4.38
N SER A 16 -18.76 -31.81 3.82
CA SER A 16 -19.12 -32.41 2.54
C SER A 16 -18.95 -31.34 1.44
N SER A 17 -18.03 -31.60 0.57
CA SER A 17 -17.83 -30.90 -0.72
C SER A 17 -18.94 -31.30 -1.68
N GLY A 18 -19.77 -30.33 -2.11
CA GLY A 18 -20.66 -30.46 -3.26
C GLY A 18 -19.99 -29.94 -4.52
N PRO A 19 -20.26 -30.54 -5.70
CA PRO A 19 -19.63 -30.13 -6.95
C PRO A 19 -20.27 -28.88 -7.54
N ILE A 20 -19.43 -27.98 -8.03
CA ILE A 20 -19.83 -26.82 -8.85
C ILE A 20 -19.83 -27.25 -10.31
N GLU A 21 -20.98 -27.09 -10.96
CA GLU A 21 -21.20 -27.39 -12.36
C GLU A 21 -20.31 -26.54 -13.27
N ASN A 22 -19.73 -27.25 -14.26
CA ASN A 22 -18.96 -26.67 -15.36
C ASN A 22 -19.91 -26.20 -16.46
N GLU A 23 -19.79 -24.95 -16.88
CA GLU A 23 -20.25 -24.55 -18.22
C GLU A 23 -19.16 -23.86 -19.01
N THR A 24 -18.98 -24.47 -20.19
CA THR A 24 -18.44 -24.03 -21.48
C THR A 24 -16.94 -23.81 -21.64
N ARG A 25 -16.40 -24.80 -22.36
CA ARG A 25 -15.10 -24.83 -23.04
C ARG A 25 -15.05 -23.78 -24.16
N GLY A 26 -14.05 -22.90 -24.10
CA GLY A 26 -13.48 -22.22 -25.26
C GLY A 26 -12.10 -22.81 -25.55
N GLU A 27 -11.94 -23.41 -26.71
CA GLU A 27 -10.69 -24.01 -27.15
C GLU A 27 -9.65 -22.91 -27.48
N CYS A 28 -8.52 -22.92 -26.80
CA CYS A 28 -7.36 -22.10 -27.15
C CYS A 28 -6.36 -22.93 -27.96
N HIS A 29 -6.18 -22.58 -29.22
CA HIS A 29 -5.08 -23.11 -30.06
C HIS A 29 -3.73 -22.54 -29.60
N PRO A 30 -2.64 -23.35 -29.63
CA PRO A 30 -1.31 -22.85 -29.28
C PRO A 30 -0.72 -22.03 -30.42
N ILE A 31 -0.37 -20.78 -30.13
CA ILE A 31 0.37 -19.92 -31.06
C ILE A 31 1.86 -20.27 -30.97
N SER A 32 2.42 -20.73 -32.07
CA SER A 32 3.82 -21.04 -32.31
C SER A 32 4.69 -19.78 -32.13
N ALA A 33 5.61 -19.83 -31.17
CA ALA A 33 6.62 -18.79 -30.97
C ALA A 33 7.67 -18.83 -32.11
N LYS A 34 7.63 -17.83 -32.98
CA LYS A 34 8.78 -17.49 -33.82
C LYS A 34 9.72 -16.60 -33.03
N GLY A 35 10.96 -17.05 -32.86
CA GLY A 35 12.01 -16.29 -32.18
C GLY A 35 12.33 -15.00 -32.94
N GLY A 36 11.95 -13.89 -32.32
CA GLY A 36 12.46 -12.55 -32.62
C GLY A 36 13.45 -12.16 -31.51
N GLN A 37 14.62 -11.68 -31.88
CA GLN A 37 15.57 -11.09 -30.96
C GLN A 37 14.89 -9.91 -30.27
N PRO A 38 15.13 -9.67 -28.94
CA PRO A 38 14.56 -8.51 -28.28
C PRO A 38 15.19 -7.24 -28.86
N GLU A 39 14.37 -6.43 -29.53
CA GLU A 39 14.71 -5.06 -29.86
C GLU A 39 15.03 -4.35 -28.55
N LYS A 40 16.21 -3.74 -28.47
CA LYS A 40 16.56 -2.84 -27.37
C LYS A 40 15.63 -1.63 -27.48
N GLU A 41 14.56 -1.63 -26.71
CA GLU A 41 13.78 -0.43 -26.48
C GLU A 41 14.74 0.62 -25.85
N ASN A 42 15.05 1.64 -26.61
CA ASN A 42 15.65 2.84 -26.09
C ASN A 42 14.59 3.49 -25.16
N LYS A 43 14.65 3.17 -23.89
CA LYS A 43 13.88 3.88 -22.86
C LYS A 43 14.43 5.31 -22.81
N VAL A 44 13.77 6.21 -23.50
CA VAL A 44 13.96 7.64 -23.30
C VAL A 44 13.42 7.94 -21.90
N SER A 45 14.30 8.16 -20.94
CA SER A 45 13.91 8.69 -19.63
C SER A 45 13.48 10.14 -19.82
N LEU A 46 12.19 10.40 -19.65
CA LEU A 46 11.66 11.75 -19.64
C LEU A 46 11.81 12.30 -18.21
N GLU A 47 12.62 13.34 -18.05
CA GLU A 47 12.71 14.06 -16.79
C GLU A 47 11.47 14.96 -16.63
N LEU A 48 10.79 14.87 -15.48
CA LEU A 48 9.64 15.70 -15.18
C LEU A 48 10.10 17.16 -14.94
N THR A 49 9.59 18.08 -15.75
CA THR A 49 9.80 19.52 -15.58
C THR A 49 8.51 20.21 -15.11
N GLU A 50 8.61 21.44 -14.64
CA GLU A 50 7.44 22.25 -14.25
C GLU A 50 6.47 22.41 -15.42
N GLU A 51 6.97 22.60 -16.65
CA GLU A 51 6.13 22.74 -17.85
C GLU A 51 5.38 21.46 -18.17
N ILE A 52 6.02 20.29 -18.01
CA ILE A 52 5.34 18.99 -18.20
C ILE A 52 4.22 18.84 -17.19
N ILE A 53 4.49 19.11 -15.91
CA ILE A 53 3.46 19.01 -14.86
C ILE A 53 2.29 19.97 -15.13
N GLN A 54 2.57 21.21 -15.56
CA GLN A 54 1.53 22.18 -15.89
C GLN A 54 0.70 21.79 -17.11
N SER A 55 1.28 21.02 -18.03
CA SER A 55 0.61 20.53 -19.23
C SER A 55 -0.16 19.20 -19.03
N MET A 56 -0.07 18.59 -17.85
CA MET A 56 -0.79 17.35 -17.57
C MET A 56 -2.30 17.58 -17.56
N GLU A 57 -3.02 16.72 -18.28
CA GLU A 57 -4.47 16.68 -18.35
C GLU A 57 -4.99 15.31 -17.97
N VAL A 58 -6.30 15.22 -17.68
CA VAL A 58 -6.97 13.93 -17.42
C VAL A 58 -7.00 13.13 -18.71
N GLY A 59 -6.17 12.10 -18.81
CA GLY A 59 -6.17 11.20 -19.95
C GLY A 59 -7.39 10.26 -19.95
N MET A 60 -7.77 9.74 -18.78
CA MET A 60 -8.94 8.88 -18.61
C MET A 60 -9.47 8.95 -17.18
N ALA A 61 -10.80 8.85 -17.03
CA ALA A 61 -11.48 8.71 -15.76
C ALA A 61 -12.27 7.39 -15.74
N VAL A 62 -11.99 6.55 -14.75
CA VAL A 62 -12.69 5.28 -14.53
C VAL A 62 -13.68 5.46 -13.38
N ARG A 63 -14.97 5.16 -13.62
CA ARG A 63 -16.08 5.35 -12.64
C ARG A 63 -16.80 4.03 -12.37
N ASP A 64 -16.07 2.96 -12.16
CA ASP A 64 -16.62 1.60 -12.01
C ASP A 64 -16.98 1.26 -10.56
N TYR A 65 -16.71 2.15 -9.61
CA TYR A 65 -16.88 1.89 -8.18
C TYR A 65 -18.23 2.39 -7.68
N SER A 66 -18.87 1.59 -6.82
CA SER A 66 -20.02 2.04 -6.03
C SER A 66 -19.61 2.62 -4.66
N GLY A 67 -18.34 2.48 -4.29
CA GLY A 67 -17.76 2.96 -3.04
C GLY A 67 -16.51 3.80 -3.25
N ARG A 68 -16.07 4.46 -2.19
CA ARG A 68 -14.83 5.22 -2.16
C ARG A 68 -13.63 4.28 -2.35
N ILE A 69 -12.63 4.70 -3.14
CA ILE A 69 -11.32 4.04 -3.19
C ILE A 69 -10.61 4.32 -1.86
N SER A 70 -10.21 3.28 -1.15
CA SER A 70 -9.53 3.36 0.14
C SER A 70 -8.01 3.34 0.00
N SER A 71 -7.50 2.63 -0.99
CA SER A 71 -6.06 2.50 -1.23
C SER A 71 -5.79 2.19 -2.70
N MET A 72 -4.64 2.59 -3.19
CA MET A 72 -4.14 2.24 -4.53
C MET A 72 -2.63 2.05 -4.48
N ASP A 73 -2.13 1.18 -5.35
CA ASP A 73 -0.70 0.95 -5.49
C ASP A 73 -0.33 0.62 -6.93
N PHE A 74 0.79 1.17 -7.41
CA PHE A 74 1.37 0.85 -8.70
C PHE A 74 2.41 -0.24 -8.56
N HIS A 75 2.32 -1.24 -9.42
CA HIS A 75 3.41 -2.20 -9.51
C HIS A 75 4.70 -1.48 -9.96
N ARG A 76 5.85 -1.88 -9.41
CA ARG A 76 7.15 -1.25 -9.67
C ARG A 76 7.55 -1.13 -11.14
N THR A 77 6.97 -1.93 -12.03
CA THR A 77 7.12 -1.80 -13.49
C THR A 77 6.24 -0.69 -14.08
N SER A 78 5.39 -0.05 -13.25
CA SER A 78 4.40 0.97 -13.65
C SER A 78 3.38 0.52 -14.72
N THR A 79 3.31 -0.78 -15.01
CA THR A 79 2.38 -1.35 -15.99
C THR A 79 0.99 -1.58 -15.41
N TYR A 80 0.94 -1.93 -14.13
CA TYR A 80 -0.29 -2.29 -13.45
C TYR A 80 -0.56 -1.38 -12.26
N LEU A 81 -1.85 -1.08 -12.06
CA LEU A 81 -2.39 -0.39 -10.91
C LEU A 81 -3.38 -1.31 -10.21
N VAL A 82 -3.26 -1.48 -8.90
CA VAL A 82 -4.26 -2.13 -8.06
C VAL A 82 -4.95 -1.11 -7.18
N THR A 83 -6.23 -1.30 -6.96
CA THR A 83 -7.04 -0.43 -6.09
C THR A 83 -7.90 -1.26 -5.15
N ALA A 84 -8.12 -0.75 -3.96
CA ALA A 84 -9.08 -1.26 -2.99
C ALA A 84 -10.20 -0.24 -2.80
N SER A 85 -11.44 -0.71 -2.66
CA SER A 85 -12.60 0.15 -2.51
C SER A 85 -13.49 -0.25 -1.33
N ALA A 86 -14.22 0.71 -0.80
CA ALA A 86 -15.23 0.50 0.24
C ALA A 86 -16.42 -0.36 -0.23
N ASP A 87 -16.55 -0.64 -1.53
CA ASP A 87 -17.48 -1.63 -2.08
C ASP A 87 -16.98 -3.08 -1.96
N GLU A 88 -15.89 -3.28 -1.18
CA GLU A 88 -15.26 -4.58 -0.90
C GLU A 88 -14.62 -5.24 -2.13
N SER A 89 -14.31 -4.44 -3.16
CA SER A 89 -13.64 -4.91 -4.36
C SER A 89 -12.16 -4.51 -4.41
N ILE A 90 -11.36 -5.41 -4.99
CA ILE A 90 -9.99 -5.17 -5.44
C ILE A 90 -10.02 -5.19 -6.96
N ARG A 91 -9.50 -4.17 -7.62
CA ARG A 91 -9.43 -4.11 -9.08
C ARG A 91 -8.02 -3.94 -9.57
N LEU A 92 -7.72 -4.66 -10.64
CA LEU A 92 -6.44 -4.62 -11.35
C LEU A 92 -6.64 -3.91 -12.68
N TYR A 93 -5.84 -2.90 -12.95
CA TYR A 93 -5.86 -2.13 -14.19
C TYR A 93 -4.56 -2.27 -14.95
N ASP A 94 -4.67 -2.32 -16.27
CA ASP A 94 -3.57 -2.03 -17.18
C ASP A 94 -3.51 -0.51 -17.37
N VAL A 95 -2.39 0.09 -16.95
CA VAL A 95 -2.23 1.54 -16.97
C VAL A 95 -2.07 2.07 -18.38
N ALA A 96 -1.35 1.36 -19.25
CA ALA A 96 -1.09 1.80 -20.61
C ALA A 96 -2.37 1.84 -21.45
N ASN A 97 -3.23 0.84 -21.27
CA ASN A 97 -4.50 0.72 -22.00
C ASN A 97 -5.69 1.32 -21.23
N ALA A 98 -5.46 1.74 -20.00
CA ALA A 98 -6.46 2.28 -19.06
C ALA A 98 -7.71 1.36 -18.94
N THR A 99 -7.48 0.04 -18.91
CA THR A 99 -8.53 -0.99 -18.87
C THR A 99 -8.51 -1.74 -17.56
N CYS A 100 -9.69 -2.03 -17.00
CA CYS A 100 -9.84 -2.93 -15.87
C CYS A 100 -9.66 -4.37 -16.34
N LEU A 101 -8.56 -5.00 -15.94
CA LEU A 101 -8.27 -6.39 -16.29
C LEU A 101 -9.03 -7.38 -15.42
N LYS A 102 -9.24 -7.04 -14.13
CA LYS A 102 -9.86 -7.95 -13.18
C LYS A 102 -10.52 -7.22 -12.01
N THR A 103 -11.66 -7.76 -11.59
CA THR A 103 -12.35 -7.34 -10.36
C THR A 103 -12.49 -8.56 -9.45
N ILE A 104 -12.06 -8.45 -8.21
CA ILE A 104 -12.14 -9.47 -7.17
C ILE A 104 -12.96 -8.90 -6.00
N ASN A 105 -14.02 -9.60 -5.61
CA ASN A 105 -14.85 -9.18 -4.49
C ASN A 105 -14.45 -9.95 -3.21
N SER A 106 -14.16 -9.23 -2.15
CA SER A 106 -13.82 -9.76 -0.82
C SER A 106 -14.93 -9.48 0.20
N LYS A 107 -16.18 -9.83 -0.15
CA LYS A 107 -17.37 -9.54 0.70
C LYS A 107 -17.30 -10.11 2.11
N LYS A 108 -16.57 -11.20 2.31
CA LYS A 108 -16.44 -11.83 3.64
C LYS A 108 -15.51 -11.05 4.56
N TYR A 109 -14.46 -10.45 4.02
CA TYR A 109 -13.37 -9.86 4.81
C TYR A 109 -13.29 -8.34 4.67
N GLY A 110 -13.93 -7.77 3.64
CA GLY A 110 -13.72 -6.39 3.27
C GLY A 110 -12.31 -6.14 2.74
N VAL A 111 -12.04 -4.94 2.29
CA VAL A 111 -10.71 -4.50 1.84
C VAL A 111 -10.48 -3.08 2.32
N ASP A 112 -9.30 -2.78 2.85
CA ASP A 112 -8.91 -1.42 3.21
C ASP A 112 -7.63 -1.00 2.49
N LEU A 113 -6.47 -1.53 2.87
CA LEU A 113 -5.19 -1.26 2.24
C LEU A 113 -4.84 -2.38 1.26
N VAL A 114 -4.23 -2.04 0.14
CA VAL A 114 -3.71 -2.98 -0.85
C VAL A 114 -2.35 -2.54 -1.34
N CYS A 115 -1.43 -3.47 -1.51
CA CYS A 115 -0.13 -3.23 -2.13
C CYS A 115 0.31 -4.43 -2.96
N PHE A 116 1.02 -4.18 -4.07
CA PHE A 116 1.65 -5.23 -4.85
C PHE A 116 2.79 -5.88 -4.08
N THR A 117 3.04 -7.13 -4.34
CA THR A 117 4.31 -7.78 -3.99
C THR A 117 5.36 -7.52 -5.08
N SER A 118 6.50 -8.19 -5.01
CA SER A 118 7.48 -8.21 -6.10
C SER A 118 6.90 -8.79 -7.41
N HIS A 119 5.79 -9.53 -7.30
CA HIS A 119 5.15 -10.18 -8.43
C HIS A 119 3.89 -9.41 -8.88
N PRO A 120 3.73 -9.11 -10.19
CA PRO A 120 2.68 -8.22 -10.70
C PRO A 120 1.25 -8.78 -10.58
N THR A 121 1.10 -10.06 -10.27
CA THR A 121 -0.20 -10.71 -10.11
C THR A 121 -0.51 -11.11 -8.68
N THR A 122 0.28 -10.63 -7.72
CA THR A 122 0.12 -10.96 -6.30
C THR A 122 0.10 -9.69 -5.46
N VAL A 123 -0.88 -9.61 -4.57
CA VAL A 123 -1.06 -8.46 -3.68
C VAL A 123 -1.16 -8.89 -2.22
N ILE A 124 -0.75 -8.01 -1.32
CA ILE A 124 -1.09 -8.07 0.09
C ILE A 124 -2.18 -7.04 0.35
N TYR A 125 -3.22 -7.44 1.07
CA TYR A 125 -4.26 -6.51 1.48
C TYR A 125 -4.69 -6.73 2.93
N SER A 126 -5.19 -5.68 3.57
CA SER A 126 -5.77 -5.72 4.91
C SER A 126 -7.29 -5.85 4.86
N SER A 127 -7.85 -6.57 5.82
CA SER A 127 -9.30 -6.68 6.01
C SER A 127 -9.90 -5.39 6.54
N LYS A 128 -11.23 -5.29 6.42
CA LYS A 128 -12.03 -4.18 6.98
C LYS A 128 -13.34 -4.66 7.58
N ASN A 129 -13.39 -5.83 8.12
CA ASN A 129 -14.65 -6.40 8.64
C ASN A 129 -14.83 -6.25 10.16
N GLY A 130 -13.83 -5.74 10.89
CA GLY A 130 -13.87 -5.51 12.34
C GLY A 130 -13.83 -6.77 13.23
N TRP A 131 -13.65 -7.96 12.65
CA TRP A 131 -13.53 -9.22 13.41
C TRP A 131 -12.32 -10.08 13.01
N ASP A 132 -11.70 -9.80 11.88
CA ASP A 132 -10.50 -10.48 11.40
C ASP A 132 -9.55 -9.47 10.77
N GLU A 133 -8.60 -8.99 11.54
CA GLU A 133 -7.62 -7.97 11.16
C GLU A 133 -6.37 -8.59 10.50
N SER A 134 -6.49 -9.80 9.96
CA SER A 134 -5.37 -10.42 9.24
C SER A 134 -5.12 -9.78 7.89
N LEU A 135 -3.83 -9.74 7.54
CA LEU A 135 -3.39 -9.44 6.18
C LEU A 135 -3.41 -10.72 5.35
N ARG A 136 -3.64 -10.58 4.05
CA ARG A 136 -3.77 -11.70 3.12
C ARG A 136 -2.91 -11.52 1.91
N LEU A 137 -2.17 -12.55 1.56
CA LEU A 137 -1.47 -12.66 0.29
C LEU A 137 -2.44 -13.32 -0.71
N LEU A 138 -2.79 -12.59 -1.75
CA LEU A 138 -3.79 -12.98 -2.75
C LEU A 138 -3.14 -13.08 -4.13
N SER A 139 -3.33 -14.23 -4.81
CA SER A 139 -3.09 -14.34 -6.24
C SER A 139 -4.26 -13.74 -7.00
N LEU A 140 -4.00 -12.68 -7.76
CA LEU A 140 -5.00 -12.04 -8.60
C LEU A 140 -5.39 -12.93 -9.79
N ASN A 141 -4.46 -13.73 -10.32
CA ASN A 141 -4.74 -14.62 -11.45
C ASN A 141 -5.73 -15.71 -11.10
N ASP A 142 -5.46 -16.42 -10.01
CA ASP A 142 -6.22 -17.60 -9.61
C ASP A 142 -7.37 -17.27 -8.65
N ASN A 143 -7.43 -16.03 -8.18
CA ASN A 143 -8.34 -15.60 -7.11
C ASN A 143 -8.22 -16.52 -5.87
N LYS A 144 -6.99 -16.86 -5.49
CA LYS A 144 -6.70 -17.76 -4.36
C LYS A 144 -5.86 -17.03 -3.31
N TYR A 145 -6.22 -17.28 -2.05
CA TYR A 145 -5.38 -16.90 -0.93
C TYR A 145 -4.17 -17.81 -0.87
N LEU A 146 -2.99 -17.21 -0.98
CA LEU A 146 -1.73 -17.93 -0.88
C LEU A 146 -1.28 -18.04 0.58
N ARG A 147 -1.57 -16.99 1.39
CA ARG A 147 -1.16 -16.94 2.79
C ARG A 147 -2.01 -15.97 3.61
N TYR A 148 -2.07 -16.23 4.91
CA TYR A 148 -2.72 -15.39 5.90
C TYR A 148 -1.68 -14.97 6.95
N PHE A 149 -1.59 -13.66 7.23
CA PHE A 149 -0.72 -13.11 8.24
C PHE A 149 -1.58 -12.65 9.43
N LYS A 150 -1.59 -13.46 10.48
CA LYS A 150 -2.38 -13.21 11.69
C LYS A 150 -1.48 -12.74 12.81
N GLY A 151 -1.85 -11.64 13.45
CA GLY A 151 -1.08 -11.08 14.57
C GLY A 151 -1.65 -9.77 15.08
N HIS A 152 -2.22 -8.94 14.22
CA HIS A 152 -2.89 -7.72 14.64
C HIS A 152 -4.24 -8.00 15.31
N HIS A 153 -4.58 -7.17 16.31
CA HIS A 153 -5.80 -7.26 17.10
C HIS A 153 -6.77 -6.10 16.84
N ASP A 154 -6.36 -5.12 16.03
CA ASP A 154 -7.16 -3.98 15.61
C ASP A 154 -6.79 -3.62 14.17
N ARG A 155 -7.55 -2.67 13.59
CA ARG A 155 -7.43 -2.25 12.21
C ARG A 155 -6.00 -1.94 11.80
N VAL A 156 -5.55 -2.53 10.71
CA VAL A 156 -4.27 -2.22 10.07
C VAL A 156 -4.41 -0.88 9.34
N VAL A 157 -3.54 0.06 9.64
CA VAL A 157 -3.56 1.43 9.12
C VAL A 157 -2.37 1.80 8.26
N SER A 158 -1.38 0.91 8.19
CA SER A 158 -0.19 1.09 7.37
C SER A 158 0.35 -0.26 6.93
N VAL A 159 0.70 -0.38 5.66
CA VAL A 159 1.38 -1.56 5.08
C VAL A 159 2.42 -1.05 4.11
N CYS A 160 3.64 -1.53 4.25
CA CYS A 160 4.72 -1.19 3.35
C CYS A 160 5.57 -2.42 3.02
N LEU A 161 5.74 -2.70 1.74
CA LEU A 161 6.61 -3.77 1.27
C LEU A 161 8.05 -3.31 1.14
N CYS A 162 8.96 -4.22 1.42
CA CYS A 162 10.37 -4.06 1.10
C CYS A 162 10.59 -4.37 -0.39
N CYS A 163 11.07 -3.38 -1.15
CA CYS A 163 11.24 -3.52 -2.60
C CYS A 163 12.31 -4.54 -3.01
N ARG A 164 13.23 -4.88 -2.11
CA ARG A 164 14.38 -5.75 -2.38
C ARG A 164 14.29 -7.14 -1.78
N GLN A 165 13.38 -7.34 -0.84
CA GLN A 165 13.22 -8.58 -0.10
C GLN A 165 11.75 -8.97 -0.07
N GLU A 166 11.47 -10.25 0.12
CA GLU A 166 10.11 -10.74 0.29
C GLU A 166 9.61 -10.55 1.73
N CYS A 167 9.80 -9.35 2.26
CA CYS A 167 9.31 -8.96 3.57
C CYS A 167 8.45 -7.69 3.49
N PHE A 168 7.69 -7.46 4.52
CA PHE A 168 6.88 -6.26 4.66
C PHE A 168 6.67 -5.91 6.13
N ILE A 169 6.26 -4.68 6.39
CA ILE A 169 5.86 -4.21 7.71
C ILE A 169 4.40 -3.75 7.67
N SER A 170 3.72 -3.92 8.77
CA SER A 170 2.36 -3.44 8.96
C SER A 170 2.21 -2.76 10.31
N GLY A 171 1.49 -1.65 10.34
CA GLY A 171 1.16 -0.92 11.55
C GLY A 171 -0.34 -0.92 11.80
N SER A 172 -0.76 -1.06 13.06
CA SER A 172 -2.15 -1.18 13.46
C SER A 172 -2.53 -0.24 14.60
N LEU A 173 -3.83 0.00 14.75
CA LEU A 173 -4.42 0.72 15.88
C LEU A 173 -4.28 -0.06 17.20
N ASP A 174 -3.91 -1.35 17.17
CA ASP A 174 -3.52 -2.12 18.35
C ASP A 174 -2.19 -1.66 18.98
N ARG A 175 -1.60 -0.60 18.44
CA ARG A 175 -0.32 -0.01 18.87
C ARG A 175 0.87 -0.93 18.67
N THR A 176 0.81 -1.75 17.63
CA THR A 176 1.92 -2.59 17.22
C THR A 176 2.32 -2.34 15.77
N VAL A 177 3.61 -2.55 15.49
CA VAL A 177 4.15 -2.69 14.15
C VAL A 177 4.71 -4.10 14.06
N LEU A 178 4.24 -4.86 13.09
CA LEU A 178 4.67 -6.24 12.86
C LEU A 178 5.52 -6.33 11.60
N LEU A 179 6.59 -7.09 11.70
CA LEU A 179 7.51 -7.40 10.60
C LEU A 179 7.21 -8.82 10.11
N TRP A 180 7.10 -8.98 8.80
CA TRP A 180 6.67 -10.20 8.16
C TRP A 180 7.63 -10.65 7.08
N ASP A 181 7.81 -11.96 6.94
CA ASP A 181 8.35 -12.59 5.74
C ASP A 181 7.18 -13.22 4.98
N GLN A 182 7.04 -12.91 3.68
CA GLN A 182 5.95 -13.42 2.85
C GLN A 182 5.94 -14.95 2.73
N ARG A 183 7.07 -15.58 3.05
CA ARG A 183 7.25 -17.04 3.01
C ARG A 183 6.91 -17.73 4.34
N ALA A 184 6.82 -16.96 5.43
CA ALA A 184 6.56 -17.46 6.78
C ALA A 184 5.11 -17.21 7.21
N ASP A 185 4.57 -18.10 8.06
CA ASP A 185 3.19 -17.99 8.56
C ASP A 185 3.09 -17.12 9.81
N LYS A 186 4.23 -16.83 10.46
CA LYS A 186 4.30 -16.06 11.71
C LYS A 186 5.05 -14.76 11.48
N CYS A 187 4.68 -13.74 12.26
CA CYS A 187 5.46 -12.51 12.29
C CYS A 187 6.89 -12.79 12.75
N GLN A 188 7.84 -12.09 12.16
CA GLN A 188 9.27 -12.21 12.46
C GLN A 188 9.70 -11.26 13.56
N GLY A 189 8.97 -10.14 13.71
CA GLY A 189 9.26 -9.13 14.70
C GLY A 189 8.06 -8.31 15.10
N LEU A 190 8.14 -7.74 16.30
CA LEU A 190 7.11 -6.92 16.90
C LEU A 190 7.76 -5.65 17.49
N LEU A 191 7.19 -4.50 17.16
CA LEU A 191 7.52 -3.23 17.81
C LEU A 191 6.26 -2.67 18.48
N HIS A 192 6.37 -2.22 19.72
CA HIS A 192 5.31 -1.51 20.42
C HIS A 192 5.42 -0.01 20.17
N VAL A 193 4.30 0.63 19.86
CA VAL A 193 4.18 2.06 19.58
C VAL A 193 3.11 2.69 20.49
N GLN A 194 3.16 3.99 20.69
CA GLN A 194 2.23 4.67 21.63
C GLN A 194 1.04 5.32 20.91
N GLY A 195 1.05 5.39 19.58
CA GLY A 195 0.01 6.02 18.77
C GLY A 195 -0.30 5.23 17.50
N ARG A 196 -1.00 5.88 16.57
CA ARG A 196 -1.26 5.34 15.23
C ARG A 196 0.04 5.30 14.43
N PRO A 197 0.54 4.13 14.02
CA PRO A 197 1.78 4.05 13.28
C PRO A 197 1.59 4.30 11.78
N ALA A 198 2.52 5.04 11.19
CA ALA A 198 2.75 5.07 9.76
C ALA A 198 4.14 4.47 9.48
N THR A 199 4.24 3.60 8.48
CA THR A 199 5.46 2.83 8.23
C THR A 199 5.90 2.94 6.79
N ALA A 200 7.22 3.00 6.56
CA ALA A 200 7.81 2.97 5.22
C ALA A 200 9.17 2.28 5.23
N TYR A 201 9.47 1.53 4.18
CA TYR A 201 10.84 1.11 3.84
C TYR A 201 11.50 2.13 2.91
N ASP A 202 12.81 2.25 3.00
CA ASP A 202 13.60 2.86 1.93
C ASP A 202 13.64 1.95 0.68
N ASP A 203 13.97 2.49 -0.48
CA ASP A 203 14.01 1.70 -1.74
C ASP A 203 15.02 0.55 -1.71
N GLN A 204 16.07 0.67 -0.91
CA GLN A 204 17.09 -0.38 -0.78
C GLN A 204 16.67 -1.49 0.21
N GLY A 205 15.65 -1.25 1.03
CA GLY A 205 15.20 -2.19 2.07
C GLY A 205 16.19 -2.36 3.22
N LEU A 206 17.07 -1.38 3.42
CA LEU A 206 18.06 -1.39 4.49
C LEU A 206 17.55 -0.73 5.76
N VAL A 207 16.69 0.27 5.59
CA VAL A 207 16.13 1.08 6.66
C VAL A 207 14.61 1.08 6.55
N PHE A 208 13.94 1.12 7.68
CA PHE A 208 12.53 1.47 7.72
C PHE A 208 12.26 2.54 8.76
N ALA A 209 11.26 3.36 8.45
CA ALA A 209 10.77 4.40 9.33
C ALA A 209 9.44 4.00 9.96
N VAL A 210 9.27 4.33 11.24
CA VAL A 210 7.98 4.24 11.95
C VAL A 210 7.68 5.61 12.54
N ALA A 211 6.65 6.25 12.02
CA ALA A 211 6.20 7.55 12.49
C ALA A 211 4.97 7.39 13.39
N PHE A 212 5.02 7.96 14.58
CA PHE A 212 3.93 8.08 15.54
C PHE A 212 4.28 9.09 16.61
N ASP A 213 3.27 9.68 17.24
CA ASP A 213 3.41 10.61 18.38
C ASP A 213 4.42 11.75 18.11
N GLY A 214 4.30 12.37 16.93
CA GLY A 214 5.15 13.49 16.51
C GLY A 214 6.62 13.18 16.24
N CYS A 215 7.00 11.90 16.28
CA CYS A 215 8.37 11.45 16.07
C CYS A 215 8.44 10.42 14.94
N ILE A 216 9.56 10.43 14.24
CA ILE A 216 9.94 9.38 13.28
C ILE A 216 11.10 8.60 13.88
N ARG A 217 10.95 7.31 13.97
CA ARG A 217 11.99 6.39 14.45
C ARG A 217 12.54 5.60 13.28
N MET A 218 13.85 5.67 13.10
CA MET A 218 14.58 5.02 12.01
C MET A 218 15.22 3.73 12.51
N PHE A 219 14.95 2.62 11.84
CA PHE A 219 15.44 1.30 12.21
C PHE A 219 16.28 0.70 11.09
N ASP A 220 17.38 0.05 11.47
CA ASP A 220 18.09 -0.87 10.58
C ASP A 220 17.25 -2.14 10.41
N ALA A 221 16.87 -2.47 9.18
CA ALA A 221 16.02 -3.61 8.88
C ALA A 221 16.63 -4.97 9.30
N ARG A 222 17.96 -5.05 9.43
CA ARG A 222 18.68 -6.26 9.82
C ARG A 222 18.85 -6.41 11.33
N SER A 223 18.69 -5.31 12.07
CA SER A 223 18.96 -5.27 13.51
C SER A 223 17.99 -4.39 14.28
N TYR A 224 16.72 -4.37 13.84
CA TYR A 224 15.66 -3.56 14.44
C TYR A 224 15.44 -3.85 15.94
N GLU A 225 15.81 -5.04 16.39
CA GLU A 225 15.74 -5.46 17.81
C GLU A 225 16.60 -4.60 18.74
N LYS A 226 17.64 -3.94 18.20
CA LYS A 226 18.50 -3.02 18.96
C LYS A 226 17.82 -1.68 19.25
N GLY A 227 16.61 -1.48 18.71
CA GLY A 227 15.92 -0.22 18.77
C GLY A 227 16.24 0.71 17.60
N PRO A 228 15.64 1.90 17.56
CA PRO A 228 15.90 2.88 16.52
C PRO A 228 17.34 3.41 16.63
N PHE A 229 18.02 3.52 15.49
CA PHE A 229 19.35 4.14 15.46
C PHE A 229 19.27 5.67 15.41
N GLU A 230 18.11 6.23 15.01
CA GLU A 230 17.89 7.67 14.97
C GLU A 230 16.41 7.98 15.26
N ILE A 231 16.15 9.12 15.90
CA ILE A 231 14.79 9.61 16.22
C ILE A 231 14.71 11.08 15.83
N PHE A 232 13.84 11.38 14.87
CA PHE A 232 13.58 12.74 14.45
C PHE A 232 12.29 13.26 15.11
N SER A 233 12.38 14.41 15.77
CA SER A 233 11.22 15.18 16.19
C SER A 233 10.93 16.21 15.09
N VAL A 234 9.77 16.13 14.46
CA VAL A 234 9.45 17.00 13.31
C VAL A 234 8.96 18.38 13.74
N GLY A 235 8.73 18.59 15.04
CA GLY A 235 8.35 19.89 15.64
C GLY A 235 6.98 20.40 15.18
N GLY A 236 6.23 20.99 16.08
CA GLY A 236 4.85 21.47 15.88
C GLY A 236 3.81 20.45 16.37
N ASP A 237 2.54 20.78 16.24
CA ASP A 237 1.39 19.89 16.52
C ASP A 237 1.31 18.76 15.49
N MET A 238 2.27 17.86 15.57
CA MET A 238 2.34 16.67 14.70
C MET A 238 1.41 15.57 15.21
N SER A 239 0.19 15.92 15.50
CA SER A 239 -0.73 15.05 16.20
C SER A 239 -1.02 13.74 15.48
N ASP A 240 -1.11 13.73 14.16
CA ASP A 240 -1.49 12.49 13.45
C ASP A 240 -0.78 12.38 12.08
N VAL A 241 0.40 11.80 12.07
CA VAL A 241 1.03 11.37 10.80
C VAL A 241 0.21 10.24 10.21
N ASN A 242 -0.30 10.45 9.01
CA ASN A 242 -1.08 9.44 8.29
C ASN A 242 -0.21 8.52 7.46
N VAL A 243 0.75 9.12 6.75
CA VAL A 243 1.61 8.41 5.80
C VAL A 243 3.03 8.93 5.93
N VAL A 244 3.98 8.03 5.81
CA VAL A 244 5.40 8.32 5.60
C VAL A 244 5.85 7.61 4.33
N LYS A 245 6.68 8.26 3.51
CA LYS A 245 7.26 7.68 2.29
C LYS A 245 8.69 8.17 2.12
N PHE A 246 9.55 7.34 1.57
CA PHE A 246 10.89 7.75 1.12
C PHE A 246 10.85 8.16 -0.36
N SER A 247 11.75 9.06 -0.76
CA SER A 247 12.09 9.24 -2.17
C SER A 247 12.84 8.02 -2.70
N ASN A 248 12.80 7.79 -4.02
CA ASN A 248 13.45 6.63 -4.63
C ASN A 248 14.97 6.58 -4.40
N ASP A 249 15.61 7.74 -4.22
CA ASP A 249 17.04 7.84 -3.90
C ASP A 249 17.34 7.74 -2.39
N GLY A 250 16.28 7.62 -1.56
CA GLY A 250 16.38 7.49 -0.12
C GLY A 250 16.82 8.76 0.62
N ARG A 251 16.99 9.89 -0.07
CA ARG A 251 17.49 11.15 0.53
C ARG A 251 16.43 11.97 1.23
N LEU A 252 15.19 11.82 0.81
CA LEU A 252 14.07 12.58 1.32
C LEU A 252 13.03 11.66 1.95
N MET A 253 12.35 12.18 2.94
CA MET A 253 11.12 11.60 3.50
C MET A 253 9.97 12.57 3.33
N LEU A 254 8.81 12.03 3.01
CA LEU A 254 7.54 12.73 2.90
C LEU A 254 6.61 12.26 4.02
N LEU A 255 6.03 13.21 4.74
CA LEU A 255 5.01 12.92 5.74
C LEU A 255 3.74 13.68 5.40
N THR A 256 2.61 13.02 5.53
CA THR A 256 1.29 13.65 5.46
C THR A 256 0.59 13.53 6.80
N THR A 257 -0.09 14.59 7.21
CA THR A 257 -0.85 14.61 8.45
C THR A 257 -2.35 14.66 8.18
N LYS A 258 -3.14 14.33 9.18
CA LYS A 258 -4.60 14.39 9.11
C LYS A 258 -5.12 15.80 8.85
N ASP A 259 -4.40 16.81 9.35
CA ASP A 259 -4.77 18.22 9.20
C ASP A 259 -4.41 18.82 7.83
N GLY A 260 -3.89 18.00 6.92
CA GLY A 260 -3.55 18.41 5.56
C GLY A 260 -2.17 19.04 5.42
N HIS A 261 -1.30 18.90 6.41
CA HIS A 261 0.10 19.32 6.26
C HIS A 261 0.91 18.21 5.57
N ILE A 262 1.80 18.63 4.70
CA ILE A 262 2.75 17.77 3.98
C ILE A 262 4.15 18.30 4.28
N TYR A 263 4.97 17.47 4.92
CA TYR A 263 6.34 17.83 5.27
C TYR A 263 7.33 17.04 4.41
N VAL A 264 8.32 17.73 3.89
CA VAL A 264 9.47 17.12 3.23
C VAL A 264 10.69 17.28 4.14
N LEU A 265 11.30 16.16 4.48
CA LEU A 265 12.45 16.10 5.37
C LEU A 265 13.67 15.52 4.65
N ASP A 266 14.85 15.94 5.08
CA ASP A 266 16.09 15.22 4.84
C ASP A 266 16.06 13.90 5.64
N SER A 267 16.20 12.77 4.97
CA SER A 267 16.08 11.44 5.61
C SER A 267 17.25 11.09 6.53
N PHE A 268 18.38 11.77 6.41
CA PHE A 268 19.58 11.53 7.23
C PHE A 268 19.64 12.42 8.45
N ARG A 269 19.13 13.65 8.34
CA ARG A 269 19.21 14.66 9.39
C ARG A 269 17.89 14.92 10.09
N GLY A 270 16.78 14.46 9.52
CA GLY A 270 15.44 14.79 10.00
C GLY A 270 15.08 16.28 9.87
N THR A 271 15.91 17.07 9.17
CA THR A 271 15.66 18.51 9.01
C THR A 271 14.51 18.72 8.01
N ARG A 272 13.59 19.61 8.38
CA ARG A 272 12.48 20.00 7.51
C ARG A 272 12.96 20.92 6.40
N LEU A 273 12.78 20.46 5.15
CA LEU A 273 13.18 21.18 3.94
C LEU A 273 12.04 21.99 3.36
N ALA A 274 10.82 21.44 3.37
CA ALA A 274 9.64 22.13 2.85
C ALA A 274 8.39 21.75 3.66
N THR A 275 7.38 22.61 3.59
CA THR A 275 6.04 22.37 4.15
C THR A 275 5.03 22.83 3.12
N PHE A 276 4.08 21.94 2.78
CA PHE A 276 2.97 22.23 1.91
C PHE A 276 1.66 21.98 2.65
N ASN A 277 0.59 22.58 2.18
CA ASN A 277 -0.71 22.47 2.83
C ASN A 277 -1.78 22.16 1.78
N VAL A 278 -2.64 21.23 2.13
CA VAL A 278 -3.85 20.88 1.37
C VAL A 278 -5.06 21.02 2.29
N LYS A 279 -6.24 21.17 1.72
CA LYS A 279 -7.46 21.13 2.51
C LYS A 279 -7.68 19.71 3.03
N PRO A 280 -7.88 19.53 4.35
CA PRO A 280 -8.19 18.21 4.89
C PRO A 280 -9.53 17.70 4.34
N VAL A 281 -9.68 16.37 4.29
CA VAL A 281 -10.96 15.75 3.95
C VAL A 281 -11.79 15.64 5.21
N LEU A 282 -13.05 16.04 5.14
CA LEU A 282 -14.01 16.00 6.27
C LEU A 282 -14.42 14.57 6.70
N SER A 283 -13.91 13.54 6.03
CA SER A 283 -14.18 12.12 6.32
C SER A 283 -12.91 11.44 6.85
N ASP A 284 -13.04 10.19 7.32
CA ASP A 284 -11.90 9.34 7.73
C ASP A 284 -10.97 8.94 6.56
N ALA A 285 -11.03 9.66 5.43
CA ALA A 285 -10.13 9.44 4.32
C ALA A 285 -8.76 10.01 4.63
N THR A 286 -7.74 9.23 4.40
CA THR A 286 -6.36 9.70 4.45
C THR A 286 -5.99 10.30 3.10
N LEU A 287 -5.49 11.54 3.12
CA LEU A 287 -4.83 12.12 1.95
C LEU A 287 -3.41 11.59 1.90
N GLU A 288 -3.01 11.11 0.73
CA GLU A 288 -1.66 10.67 0.47
C GLU A 288 -0.97 11.60 -0.52
N ALA A 289 0.23 12.02 -0.17
CA ALA A 289 1.14 12.64 -1.10
C ALA A 289 2.19 11.63 -1.58
N SER A 290 2.77 11.91 -2.73
CA SER A 290 3.85 11.09 -3.29
C SER A 290 4.90 11.96 -3.96
N PHE A 291 6.15 11.49 -3.93
CA PHE A 291 7.22 12.10 -4.73
C PHE A 291 7.07 11.73 -6.21
N SER A 292 7.55 12.63 -7.08
CA SER A 292 7.91 12.22 -8.44
C SER A 292 9.08 11.21 -8.41
N PRO A 293 9.28 10.41 -9.47
CA PRO A 293 10.35 9.40 -9.50
C PRO A 293 11.74 9.95 -9.15
N GLU A 294 12.03 11.17 -9.55
CA GLU A 294 13.32 11.85 -9.29
C GLU A 294 13.36 12.59 -7.93
N GLY A 295 12.25 12.59 -7.18
CA GLY A 295 12.15 13.32 -5.91
C GLY A 295 12.06 14.84 -6.03
N MET A 296 11.91 15.36 -7.25
CA MET A 296 11.91 16.81 -7.50
C MET A 296 10.58 17.48 -7.20
N PHE A 297 9.50 16.74 -7.28
CA PHE A 297 8.14 17.22 -7.04
C PHE A 297 7.42 16.38 -6.01
N VAL A 298 6.50 17.01 -5.30
CA VAL A 298 5.51 16.37 -4.45
C VAL A 298 4.14 16.61 -5.05
N ILE A 299 3.34 15.53 -5.16
CA ILE A 299 1.97 15.58 -5.70
C ILE A 299 1.01 15.06 -4.64
N SER A 300 -0.11 15.75 -4.44
CA SER A 300 -1.15 15.35 -3.50
C SER A 300 -2.53 15.74 -3.97
N GLY A 301 -3.51 14.91 -3.65
CA GLY A 301 -4.90 15.32 -3.66
C GLY A 301 -5.22 16.27 -2.51
N SER A 302 -6.36 16.94 -2.59
CA SER A 302 -6.84 17.87 -1.57
C SER A 302 -8.33 17.67 -1.32
N GLY A 303 -8.80 17.98 -0.13
CA GLY A 303 -10.22 17.91 0.24
C GLY A 303 -11.14 18.86 -0.53
N ASP A 304 -10.61 19.75 -1.36
CA ASP A 304 -11.37 20.57 -2.29
C ASP A 304 -11.58 19.92 -3.68
N GLY A 305 -11.12 18.68 -3.86
CA GLY A 305 -11.25 17.94 -5.12
C GLY A 305 -10.16 18.26 -6.14
N ASN A 306 -9.18 19.10 -5.79
CA ASN A 306 -8.07 19.44 -6.66
C ASN A 306 -6.85 18.52 -6.39
N VAL A 307 -5.96 18.44 -7.39
CA VAL A 307 -4.63 17.86 -7.25
C VAL A 307 -3.62 19.01 -7.31
N TYR A 308 -2.70 18.99 -6.37
CA TYR A 308 -1.62 19.97 -6.26
C TYR A 308 -0.27 19.30 -6.48
N ALA A 309 0.63 20.03 -7.09
CA ALA A 309 2.04 19.67 -7.19
C ALA A 309 2.92 20.83 -6.71
N TRP A 310 4.02 20.50 -6.05
CA TRP A 310 5.01 21.48 -5.58
C TRP A 310 6.41 21.04 -5.97
N SER A 311 7.22 22.00 -6.35
CA SER A 311 8.66 21.79 -6.52
C SER A 311 9.33 21.72 -5.14
N VAL A 312 10.00 20.63 -4.84
CA VAL A 312 10.73 20.44 -3.57
C VAL A 312 11.84 21.47 -3.44
N ARG A 313 12.51 21.77 -4.55
CA ARG A 313 13.65 22.69 -4.58
C ARG A 313 13.25 24.16 -4.35
N SER A 314 12.21 24.62 -5.02
CA SER A 314 11.79 26.02 -4.96
C SER A 314 10.73 26.28 -3.88
N GLY A 315 10.08 25.23 -3.37
CA GLY A 315 8.93 25.33 -2.48
C GLY A 315 7.68 25.92 -3.14
N LYS A 316 7.71 26.17 -4.45
CA LYS A 316 6.61 26.79 -5.18
C LYS A 316 5.58 25.75 -5.60
N GLU A 317 4.32 26.17 -5.55
CA GLU A 317 3.22 25.43 -6.13
C GLU A 317 3.32 25.46 -7.66
N VAL A 318 3.25 24.25 -8.23
CA VAL A 318 3.11 24.02 -9.67
C VAL A 318 1.69 23.53 -9.86
N ARG A 319 0.79 24.39 -10.31
CA ARG A 319 -0.64 24.10 -10.37
C ARG A 319 -0.93 23.01 -11.40
N LEU A 320 -1.44 21.88 -10.96
CA LEU A 320 -2.12 20.94 -11.85
C LEU A 320 -3.54 21.44 -12.15
N ALA A 321 -4.04 21.15 -13.35
CA ALA A 321 -5.38 21.58 -13.77
C ALA A 321 -6.46 21.12 -12.77
N ASN A 322 -7.57 21.89 -12.68
CA ASN A 322 -8.70 21.55 -11.85
C ASN A 322 -9.35 20.25 -12.34
N PHE A 323 -9.20 19.17 -11.57
CA PHE A 323 -9.87 17.89 -11.82
C PHE A 323 -11.24 17.86 -11.13
N VAL A 324 -12.10 18.83 -11.42
CA VAL A 324 -13.51 18.74 -11.02
C VAL A 324 -14.17 17.71 -11.92
N LEU A 325 -14.38 16.51 -11.38
CA LEU A 325 -15.05 15.39 -12.04
C LEU A 325 -16.54 15.37 -11.70
#